data_a24daab268d7688363896847411669a5
#
_entry.id   a24daab268d7688363896847411669a5
#
_cell.length_a   1.000
_cell.length_b   1.000
_cell.length_c   1.000
_cell.angle_alpha   90.00
_cell.angle_beta   90.00
_cell.angle_gamma   90.00
#
_symmetry.space_group_name_H-M   'P 1'
#
loop_
_entity.id
_entity.type
_entity.pdbx_description
1 polymer ?
#
loop_
_entity_poly.entity_id
_entity_poly.type
_entity_poly.pdbx_seq_one_letter_code
_entity_poly.pdbx_strand_id
1 'polypeptide(L)'
;MSKYRLSDETRLFSYPLGGEKKSVALRQIIALRDFNDVTAGSAGGWVDDEQVLDQAGNCWIYDENSMVFDGCRIRGNARITGSCVICLNVEISDNAWVDGCELSHGAILRDNVTVQSSTVRGVCQLRGEARILSGCDIIAARGLTQEREQVLQIYDRATVSHSRVVHQAQIYGDATVNYAFIEHRAEVFDFALLDGNEINDVWVCDCAKVYGHARVIAGRQEDEIPTLRYSAQVAENARVEGNCVLKHHVLVGGHAQLRGGPLQLDEKVVIQGNARIEGNVLIAHEVEIADNAVIIAAESDSLLLRGPKVVNGDQHITRTPLVGSL
;
A
#
# COMPACT_ATOMS: atom_id res chain seq x y z
N MET A 1 -0.88 -20.64 -36.43
CA MET A 1 -1.80 -19.57 -36.89
C MET A 1 -1.77 -18.46 -35.88
N SER A 2 -1.66 -17.22 -36.34
CA SER A 2 -1.69 -16.04 -35.43
C SER A 2 -3.00 -15.94 -34.71
N LYS A 3 -2.94 -15.49 -33.45
CA LYS A 3 -4.11 -15.27 -32.58
C LYS A 3 -4.90 -14.04 -33.03
N TYR A 4 -4.19 -12.97 -33.40
CA TYR A 4 -4.76 -11.69 -33.82
C TYR A 4 -3.89 -11.05 -34.92
N ARG A 5 -4.44 -10.00 -35.51
CA ARG A 5 -3.75 -9.04 -36.38
C ARG A 5 -4.02 -7.61 -35.93
N LEU A 6 -3.24 -6.68 -36.39
CA LEU A 6 -3.53 -5.26 -36.29
C LEU A 6 -4.49 -4.80 -37.39
N SER A 7 -5.39 -3.87 -37.06
CA SER A 7 -6.26 -3.23 -38.05
C SER A 7 -5.47 -2.34 -39.01
N ASP A 8 -6.08 -2.02 -40.15
CA ASP A 8 -5.53 -1.05 -41.10
C ASP A 8 -5.79 0.41 -40.61
N GLU A 9 -6.74 0.60 -39.72
CA GLU A 9 -7.04 1.88 -39.14
C GLU A 9 -5.97 2.29 -38.11
N THR A 10 -5.55 3.55 -38.18
CA THR A 10 -4.53 4.12 -37.29
C THR A 10 -5.13 5.29 -36.50
N ARG A 11 -4.95 5.26 -35.17
CA ARG A 11 -5.32 6.33 -34.25
C ARG A 11 -4.07 7.00 -33.71
N LEU A 12 -3.95 8.32 -33.81
CA LEU A 12 -2.87 9.06 -33.18
C LEU A 12 -3.26 9.43 -31.74
N PHE A 13 -2.40 9.02 -30.81
CA PHE A 13 -2.55 9.38 -29.40
C PHE A 13 -1.35 10.22 -28.95
N SER A 14 -1.61 11.28 -28.18
CA SER A 14 -0.55 12.18 -27.69
C SER A 14 -0.57 12.22 -26.17
N TYR A 15 0.59 12.09 -25.56
CA TYR A 15 0.78 12.08 -24.11
C TYR A 15 2.01 12.87 -23.70
N PRO A 16 2.04 13.44 -22.48
CA PRO A 16 3.23 14.16 -21.98
C PRO A 16 4.29 13.17 -21.48
N LEU A 17 5.54 13.39 -21.89
CA LEU A 17 6.68 12.61 -21.37
C LEU A 17 7.91 13.52 -21.25
N GLY A 18 8.46 13.65 -20.04
CA GLY A 18 9.68 14.47 -19.80
C GLY A 18 9.49 15.96 -20.08
N GLY A 19 8.26 16.48 -20.01
CA GLY A 19 7.95 17.88 -20.34
C GLY A 19 7.66 18.13 -21.81
N GLU A 20 7.81 17.11 -22.68
CA GLU A 20 7.51 17.17 -24.11
C GLU A 20 6.22 16.42 -24.44
N LYS A 21 5.54 16.83 -25.50
CA LYS A 21 4.37 16.14 -26.03
C LYS A 21 4.85 15.09 -27.04
N LYS A 22 4.75 13.81 -26.66
CA LYS A 22 4.98 12.69 -27.59
C LYS A 22 3.67 12.26 -28.26
N SER A 23 3.79 11.72 -29.47
CA SER A 23 2.67 11.15 -30.23
C SER A 23 3.03 9.75 -30.69
N VAL A 24 2.09 8.82 -30.55
CA VAL A 24 2.21 7.43 -30.96
C VAL A 24 1.05 7.08 -31.88
N ALA A 25 1.33 6.28 -32.93
CA ALA A 25 0.33 5.75 -33.82
C ALA A 25 -0.12 4.37 -33.33
N LEU A 26 -1.39 4.23 -33.00
CA LEU A 26 -1.97 3.02 -32.45
C LEU A 26 -2.86 2.35 -33.48
N ARG A 27 -2.89 1.02 -33.49
CA ARG A 27 -3.78 0.18 -34.31
C ARG A 27 -4.55 -0.77 -33.41
N GLN A 28 -5.80 -1.02 -33.76
CA GLN A 28 -6.67 -1.90 -32.99
C GLN A 28 -6.31 -3.37 -33.24
N ILE A 29 -6.36 -4.20 -32.20
CA ILE A 29 -6.19 -5.65 -32.33
C ILE A 29 -7.51 -6.29 -32.76
N ILE A 30 -7.44 -7.24 -33.72
CA ILE A 30 -8.60 -8.00 -34.24
C ILE A 30 -8.28 -9.50 -34.10
N ALA A 31 -9.13 -10.23 -33.39
CA ALA A 31 -8.98 -11.68 -33.22
C ALA A 31 -9.13 -12.43 -34.55
N LEU A 32 -8.24 -13.35 -34.86
CA LEU A 32 -8.26 -14.15 -36.07
C LEU A 32 -8.85 -15.55 -35.90
N ARG A 33 -8.99 -15.99 -34.64
CA ARG A 33 -9.54 -17.28 -34.26
C ARG A 33 -10.20 -17.20 -32.90
N ASP A 34 -11.02 -18.17 -32.57
CA ASP A 34 -11.58 -18.32 -31.24
C ASP A 34 -10.48 -18.75 -30.24
N PHE A 35 -10.48 -18.17 -29.07
CA PHE A 35 -9.66 -18.57 -27.93
C PHE A 35 -10.29 -18.07 -26.62
N ASN A 36 -10.27 -18.91 -25.61
CA ASN A 36 -10.95 -18.64 -24.34
C ASN A 36 -12.38 -18.10 -24.56
N ASP A 37 -12.70 -16.88 -24.15
CA ASP A 37 -14.00 -16.19 -24.30
C ASP A 37 -14.00 -15.15 -25.45
N VAL A 38 -12.96 -15.11 -26.28
CA VAL A 38 -12.83 -14.22 -27.44
C VAL A 38 -13.16 -14.97 -28.71
N THR A 39 -14.09 -14.44 -29.52
CA THR A 39 -14.47 -15.00 -30.80
C THR A 39 -13.70 -14.38 -31.97
N ALA A 40 -13.49 -15.13 -33.05
CA ALA A 40 -12.88 -14.62 -34.26
C ALA A 40 -13.64 -13.39 -34.81
N GLY A 41 -12.91 -12.36 -35.19
CA GLY A 41 -13.46 -11.08 -35.62
C GLY A 41 -13.70 -10.06 -34.49
N SER A 42 -13.58 -10.45 -33.22
CA SER A 42 -13.69 -9.51 -32.10
C SER A 42 -12.59 -8.46 -32.17
N ALA A 43 -12.98 -7.21 -32.03
CA ALA A 43 -12.06 -6.09 -31.84
C ALA A 43 -11.67 -6.00 -30.35
N GLY A 44 -10.43 -5.58 -30.08
CA GLY A 44 -9.94 -5.29 -28.75
C GLY A 44 -9.36 -3.89 -28.65
N GLY A 45 -8.45 -3.67 -27.72
CA GLY A 45 -7.79 -2.38 -27.51
C GLY A 45 -6.81 -1.97 -28.61
N TRP A 46 -6.15 -0.85 -28.39
CA TRP A 46 -5.19 -0.23 -29.32
C TRP A 46 -3.76 -0.44 -28.86
N VAL A 47 -2.89 -0.84 -29.79
CA VAL A 47 -1.46 -1.07 -29.53
C VAL A 47 -0.60 -0.39 -30.60
N ASP A 48 0.64 -0.06 -30.25
CA ASP A 48 1.62 0.52 -31.19
C ASP A 48 2.39 -0.53 -31.98
N ASP A 49 2.57 -1.73 -31.42
CA ASP A 49 3.35 -2.81 -32.01
C ASP A 49 2.70 -4.19 -31.79
N GLU A 50 2.95 -5.14 -32.71
CA GLU A 50 2.50 -6.53 -32.58
C GLU A 50 3.16 -7.29 -31.40
N GLN A 51 4.29 -6.80 -30.86
CA GLN A 51 4.98 -7.40 -29.75
C GLN A 51 4.34 -7.08 -28.39
N VAL A 52 3.42 -6.11 -28.33
CA VAL A 52 2.73 -5.73 -27.10
C VAL A 52 1.93 -6.89 -26.53
N LEU A 53 1.19 -7.59 -27.37
CA LEU A 53 0.34 -8.71 -26.97
C LEU A 53 0.90 -10.03 -27.52
N ASP A 54 1.18 -11.00 -26.64
CA ASP A 54 1.71 -12.29 -27.06
C ASP A 54 0.70 -13.04 -27.94
N GLN A 55 1.21 -13.65 -29.03
CA GLN A 55 0.44 -14.53 -29.90
C GLN A 55 0.12 -15.88 -29.24
N ALA A 56 0.90 -16.27 -28.21
CA ALA A 56 0.64 -17.45 -27.39
C ALA A 56 -0.28 -17.12 -26.21
N GLY A 57 -0.87 -18.15 -25.59
CA GLY A 57 -1.76 -17.98 -24.43
C GLY A 57 -3.08 -17.30 -24.76
N ASN A 58 -3.79 -16.90 -23.72
CA ASN A 58 -5.15 -16.33 -23.81
C ASN A 58 -5.22 -14.83 -23.45
N CYS A 59 -4.07 -14.17 -23.29
CA CYS A 59 -4.08 -12.75 -22.96
C CYS A 59 -4.84 -11.92 -23.99
N TRP A 60 -5.65 -10.93 -23.51
CA TRP A 60 -6.44 -10.07 -24.36
C TRP A 60 -6.71 -8.70 -23.73
N ILE A 61 -6.87 -7.69 -24.58
CA ILE A 61 -7.29 -6.34 -24.20
C ILE A 61 -8.76 -6.23 -24.63
N TYR A 62 -9.67 -6.40 -23.68
CA TYR A 62 -11.11 -6.55 -23.96
C TYR A 62 -11.80 -5.22 -24.29
N ASP A 63 -11.38 -4.13 -23.66
CA ASP A 63 -12.00 -2.83 -23.85
C ASP A 63 -11.42 -2.11 -25.08
N GLU A 64 -12.28 -1.71 -26.00
CA GLU A 64 -11.90 -1.04 -27.25
C GLU A 64 -11.38 0.39 -27.06
N ASN A 65 -11.48 0.98 -25.87
CA ASN A 65 -10.88 2.28 -25.56
C ASN A 65 -9.51 2.15 -24.90
N SER A 66 -9.11 0.95 -24.47
CA SER A 66 -7.83 0.70 -23.84
C SER A 66 -6.69 0.89 -24.83
N MET A 67 -5.61 1.49 -24.34
CA MET A 67 -4.40 1.78 -25.09
C MET A 67 -3.18 1.18 -24.40
N VAL A 68 -2.37 0.39 -25.14
CA VAL A 68 -1.15 -0.23 -24.60
C VAL A 68 -0.01 0.00 -25.59
N PHE A 69 1.04 0.72 -25.15
CA PHE A 69 2.08 1.18 -26.05
C PHE A 69 3.41 1.47 -25.35
N ASP A 70 4.41 1.86 -26.12
CA ASP A 70 5.73 2.30 -25.66
C ASP A 70 6.47 1.20 -24.85
N GLY A 71 6.69 0.07 -25.52
CA GLY A 71 7.49 -1.05 -25.00
C GLY A 71 6.78 -1.96 -24.00
N CYS A 72 5.46 -1.79 -23.80
CA CYS A 72 4.68 -2.66 -22.92
C CYS A 72 4.56 -4.09 -23.46
N ARG A 73 4.34 -5.05 -22.55
CA ARG A 73 4.21 -6.47 -22.89
C ARG A 73 3.12 -7.15 -22.07
N ILE A 74 2.16 -7.79 -22.77
CA ILE A 74 1.07 -8.55 -22.16
C ILE A 74 1.18 -10.01 -22.61
N ARG A 75 1.25 -10.93 -21.65
CA ARG A 75 1.52 -12.35 -21.91
C ARG A 75 0.62 -13.27 -21.08
N GLY A 76 0.70 -14.58 -21.39
CA GLY A 76 -0.01 -15.63 -20.63
C GLY A 76 -1.51 -15.56 -20.81
N ASN A 77 -2.23 -15.46 -19.70
CA ASN A 77 -3.70 -15.32 -19.64
C ASN A 77 -4.13 -13.95 -19.12
N ALA A 78 -3.24 -12.96 -19.15
CA ALA A 78 -3.52 -11.62 -18.62
C ALA A 78 -4.73 -10.99 -19.30
N ARG A 79 -5.56 -10.33 -18.51
CA ARG A 79 -6.81 -9.70 -18.94
C ARG A 79 -6.79 -8.20 -18.67
N ILE A 80 -7.03 -7.41 -19.71
CA ILE A 80 -7.16 -5.97 -19.61
C ILE A 80 -8.60 -5.62 -19.92
N THR A 81 -9.33 -5.18 -18.92
CA THR A 81 -10.75 -4.79 -18.99
C THR A 81 -10.92 -3.35 -18.53
N GLY A 82 -12.08 -2.76 -18.82
CA GLY A 82 -12.26 -1.34 -18.57
C GLY A 82 -11.32 -0.47 -19.40
N SER A 83 -11.53 0.83 -19.42
CA SER A 83 -10.69 1.75 -20.18
C SER A 83 -9.34 1.95 -19.48
N CYS A 84 -8.29 1.30 -20.00
CA CYS A 84 -6.93 1.36 -19.46
C CYS A 84 -5.99 2.16 -20.35
N VAL A 85 -5.03 2.85 -19.71
CA VAL A 85 -3.88 3.44 -20.38
C VAL A 85 -2.61 2.81 -19.80
N ILE A 86 -1.91 2.03 -20.62
CA ILE A 86 -0.74 1.27 -20.19
C ILE A 86 0.45 1.63 -21.10
N CYS A 87 1.51 2.20 -20.53
CA CYS A 87 2.63 2.69 -21.32
C CYS A 87 3.98 2.61 -20.61
N LEU A 88 5.06 2.86 -21.34
CA LEU A 88 6.41 2.98 -20.78
C LEU A 88 6.91 1.70 -20.09
N ASN A 89 7.07 0.64 -20.88
CA ASN A 89 7.69 -0.63 -20.49
C ASN A 89 6.98 -1.40 -19.36
N VAL A 90 5.67 -1.34 -19.25
CA VAL A 90 4.90 -2.15 -18.31
C VAL A 90 4.86 -3.60 -18.76
N GLU A 91 5.06 -4.55 -17.85
CA GLU A 91 4.93 -5.98 -18.08
C GLU A 91 3.75 -6.57 -17.30
N ILE A 92 2.83 -7.25 -17.99
CA ILE A 92 1.68 -7.92 -17.39
C ILE A 92 1.67 -9.37 -17.87
N SER A 93 1.68 -10.32 -16.96
CA SER A 93 1.76 -11.74 -17.32
C SER A 93 0.90 -12.64 -16.44
N ASP A 94 0.95 -13.93 -16.76
CA ASP A 94 0.27 -15.02 -16.09
C ASP A 94 -1.25 -14.85 -16.12
N ASN A 95 -1.92 -14.76 -14.97
CA ASN A 95 -3.37 -14.56 -14.85
C ASN A 95 -3.73 -13.15 -14.33
N ALA A 96 -2.79 -12.20 -14.43
CA ALA A 96 -3.01 -10.85 -13.93
C ALA A 96 -4.23 -10.20 -14.59
N TRP A 97 -5.05 -9.56 -13.79
CA TRP A 97 -6.24 -8.84 -14.24
C TRP A 97 -6.14 -7.36 -13.92
N VAL A 98 -6.26 -6.54 -14.94
CA VAL A 98 -6.22 -5.07 -14.87
C VAL A 98 -7.53 -4.52 -15.39
N ASP A 99 -8.20 -3.68 -14.61
CA ASP A 99 -9.51 -3.14 -14.91
C ASP A 99 -9.60 -1.63 -14.66
N GLY A 100 -9.77 -0.83 -15.71
CA GLY A 100 -9.93 0.62 -15.61
C GLY A 100 -8.75 1.36 -14.98
N CYS A 101 -7.52 1.02 -15.35
CA CYS A 101 -6.30 1.48 -14.68
C CYS A 101 -5.38 2.33 -15.57
N GLU A 102 -4.55 3.14 -14.92
CA GLU A 102 -3.38 3.78 -15.53
C GLU A 102 -2.09 3.12 -15.02
N LEU A 103 -1.34 2.44 -15.91
CA LEU A 103 -0.08 1.78 -15.56
C LEU A 103 1.08 2.35 -16.38
N SER A 104 2.22 2.64 -15.74
CA SER A 104 3.35 3.21 -16.47
C SER A 104 4.71 3.04 -15.79
N HIS A 105 5.78 3.32 -16.56
CA HIS A 105 7.17 3.41 -16.08
C HIS A 105 7.73 2.12 -15.49
N GLY A 106 7.50 0.99 -16.17
CA GLY A 106 8.14 -0.29 -15.86
C GLY A 106 7.51 -1.05 -14.70
N ALA A 107 6.23 -0.84 -14.40
CA ALA A 107 5.49 -1.67 -13.46
C ALA A 107 5.40 -3.12 -13.96
N ILE A 108 5.57 -4.08 -13.05
CA ILE A 108 5.55 -5.53 -13.35
C ILE A 108 4.43 -6.19 -12.56
N LEU A 109 3.45 -6.76 -13.27
CA LEU A 109 2.30 -7.46 -12.73
C LEU A 109 2.36 -8.93 -13.15
N ARG A 110 2.35 -9.85 -12.18
CA ARG A 110 2.48 -11.30 -12.44
C ARG A 110 1.53 -12.13 -11.58
N ASP A 111 1.50 -13.42 -11.84
CA ASP A 111 0.70 -14.40 -11.11
C ASP A 111 -0.81 -14.14 -11.22
N ASN A 112 -1.52 -14.03 -10.10
CA ASN A 112 -2.98 -13.81 -10.04
C ASN A 112 -3.33 -12.41 -9.52
N VAL A 113 -2.47 -11.43 -9.75
CA VAL A 113 -2.69 -10.04 -9.30
C VAL A 113 -3.95 -9.45 -9.91
N THR A 114 -4.70 -8.72 -9.10
CA THR A 114 -5.83 -7.91 -9.54
C THR A 114 -5.57 -6.43 -9.26
N VAL A 115 -5.70 -5.59 -10.28
CA VAL A 115 -5.61 -4.12 -10.16
C VAL A 115 -6.87 -3.51 -10.76
N GLN A 116 -7.62 -2.75 -9.96
CA GLN A 116 -8.89 -2.15 -10.38
C GLN A 116 -8.94 -0.66 -10.05
N SER A 117 -9.37 0.16 -11.01
CA SER A 117 -9.64 1.60 -10.87
C SER A 117 -8.54 2.35 -10.10
N SER A 118 -7.28 2.07 -10.45
CA SER A 118 -6.11 2.53 -9.72
C SER A 118 -5.00 2.97 -10.65
N THR A 119 -4.07 3.75 -10.11
CA THR A 119 -2.87 4.21 -10.83
C THR A 119 -1.63 3.50 -10.29
N VAL A 120 -0.79 2.97 -11.18
CA VAL A 120 0.48 2.33 -10.81
C VAL A 120 1.61 2.91 -11.66
N ARG A 121 2.60 3.52 -11.04
CA ARG A 121 3.71 4.20 -11.72
C ARG A 121 5.07 3.80 -11.16
N GLY A 122 6.01 3.61 -12.06
CA GLY A 122 7.40 3.33 -11.71
C GLY A 122 7.71 1.85 -11.58
N VAL A 123 8.98 1.54 -11.40
CA VAL A 123 9.47 0.17 -11.30
C VAL A 123 9.03 -0.44 -9.97
N CYS A 124 7.89 -1.10 -9.97
CA CYS A 124 7.34 -1.85 -8.83
C CYS A 124 7.00 -3.28 -9.25
N GLN A 125 6.81 -4.15 -8.27
CA GLN A 125 6.42 -5.54 -8.49
C GLN A 125 5.14 -5.86 -7.73
N LEU A 126 4.09 -6.19 -8.48
CA LEU A 126 2.82 -6.68 -7.97
C LEU A 126 2.72 -8.17 -8.34
N ARG A 127 2.60 -9.05 -7.37
CA ARG A 127 2.65 -10.50 -7.60
C ARG A 127 1.83 -11.31 -6.60
N GLY A 128 1.74 -12.64 -6.82
CA GLY A 128 0.94 -13.54 -6.00
C GLY A 128 -0.56 -13.35 -6.27
N GLU A 129 -1.34 -13.25 -5.23
CA GLU A 129 -2.78 -12.99 -5.28
C GLU A 129 -3.12 -11.58 -4.75
N ALA A 130 -2.15 -10.67 -4.84
CA ALA A 130 -2.32 -9.30 -4.35
C ALA A 130 -3.45 -8.57 -5.08
N ARG A 131 -4.19 -7.76 -4.34
CA ARG A 131 -5.36 -7.03 -4.83
C ARG A 131 -5.19 -5.55 -4.56
N ILE A 132 -5.08 -4.77 -5.63
CA ILE A 132 -5.07 -3.31 -5.59
C ILE A 132 -6.43 -2.85 -6.10
N LEU A 133 -7.24 -2.36 -5.19
CA LEU A 133 -8.63 -2.02 -5.46
C LEU A 133 -8.81 -0.49 -5.55
N SER A 134 -10.00 -0.08 -5.86
CA SER A 134 -10.39 1.30 -6.17
C SER A 134 -9.65 2.42 -5.42
N GLY A 135 -9.23 3.44 -6.17
CA GLY A 135 -8.68 4.68 -5.61
C GLY A 135 -7.25 4.57 -5.08
N CYS A 136 -6.48 3.56 -5.50
CA CYS A 136 -5.08 3.46 -5.12
C CYS A 136 -4.16 4.26 -6.05
N ASP A 137 -3.12 4.87 -5.46
CA ASP A 137 -2.03 5.52 -6.15
C ASP A 137 -0.70 4.88 -5.72
N ILE A 138 -0.17 3.99 -6.55
CA ILE A 138 1.06 3.24 -6.29
C ILE A 138 2.19 3.87 -7.08
N ILE A 139 3.15 4.50 -6.41
CA ILE A 139 4.23 5.25 -7.06
C ILE A 139 5.59 4.76 -6.58
N ALA A 140 6.23 3.90 -7.36
CA ALA A 140 7.61 3.52 -7.10
C ALA A 140 8.56 4.65 -7.51
N ALA A 141 9.37 5.11 -6.57
CA ALA A 141 10.42 6.07 -6.81
C ALA A 141 11.74 5.56 -6.23
N ARG A 142 12.85 5.92 -6.85
CA ARG A 142 14.17 5.57 -6.31
C ARG A 142 14.36 6.24 -4.96
N GLY A 143 14.81 5.49 -3.97
CA GLY A 143 15.21 6.03 -2.68
C GLY A 143 16.43 6.96 -2.80
N LEU A 144 16.61 7.82 -1.82
CA LEU A 144 17.74 8.75 -1.74
C LEU A 144 19.09 8.04 -1.44
N THR A 145 19.06 6.78 -0.99
CA THR A 145 20.25 5.98 -0.67
C THR A 145 20.61 5.06 -1.83
N GLN A 146 21.89 5.00 -2.16
CA GLN A 146 22.45 4.09 -3.18
C GLN A 146 22.51 2.62 -2.73
N GLU A 147 22.00 2.30 -1.55
CA GLU A 147 21.93 0.94 -1.06
C GLU A 147 20.87 0.16 -1.82
N ARG A 148 21.31 -0.98 -2.33
CA ARG A 148 20.62 -1.99 -3.12
C ARG A 148 19.11 -1.76 -3.34
N GLU A 149 18.77 -1.72 -4.57
CA GLU A 149 17.47 -1.61 -5.22
C GLU A 149 16.33 -2.37 -4.53
N GLN A 150 15.94 -1.92 -3.33
CA GLN A 150 14.66 -2.32 -2.77
C GLN A 150 13.59 -1.65 -3.65
N VAL A 151 12.81 -2.45 -4.32
CA VAL A 151 11.73 -2.01 -5.20
C VAL A 151 10.44 -2.03 -4.38
N LEU A 152 9.51 -1.10 -4.64
CA LEU A 152 8.16 -1.18 -4.10
C LEU A 152 7.54 -2.53 -4.49
N GLN A 153 7.03 -3.28 -3.52
CA GLN A 153 6.40 -4.57 -3.76
C GLN A 153 5.08 -4.71 -3.00
N ILE A 154 4.08 -5.27 -3.68
CA ILE A 154 2.83 -5.73 -3.05
C ILE A 154 2.61 -7.16 -3.51
N TYR A 155 2.56 -8.12 -2.58
CA TYR A 155 2.54 -9.53 -2.94
C TYR A 155 1.81 -10.43 -1.94
N ASP A 156 1.86 -11.74 -2.17
CA ASP A 156 1.08 -12.76 -1.49
C ASP A 156 -0.43 -12.52 -1.66
N ARG A 157 -1.22 -12.38 -0.59
CA ARG A 157 -2.66 -12.10 -0.61
C ARG A 157 -3.01 -10.70 -0.09
N ALA A 158 -2.02 -9.80 -0.05
CA ALA A 158 -2.22 -8.44 0.44
C ALA A 158 -3.33 -7.72 -0.35
N THR A 159 -4.15 -6.96 0.37
CA THR A 159 -5.23 -6.16 -0.22
C THR A 159 -5.01 -4.69 0.12
N VAL A 160 -4.99 -3.84 -0.90
CA VAL A 160 -4.83 -2.39 -0.77
C VAL A 160 -5.99 -1.69 -1.46
N SER A 161 -6.63 -0.74 -0.79
CA SER A 161 -7.75 0.05 -1.32
C SER A 161 -7.69 1.49 -0.82
N HIS A 162 -8.13 2.45 -1.63
CA HIS A 162 -8.23 3.87 -1.31
C HIS A 162 -6.94 4.44 -0.67
N SER A 163 -5.78 3.93 -1.08
CA SER A 163 -4.52 4.17 -0.37
C SER A 163 -3.44 4.65 -1.31
N ARG A 164 -2.50 5.38 -0.77
CA ARG A 164 -1.30 5.82 -1.47
C ARG A 164 -0.07 5.08 -0.95
N VAL A 165 0.64 4.39 -1.85
CA VAL A 165 1.85 3.63 -1.52
C VAL A 165 2.99 4.13 -2.37
N VAL A 166 4.05 4.64 -1.75
CA VAL A 166 5.12 5.32 -2.49
C VAL A 166 6.54 4.85 -2.12
N HIS A 167 7.47 5.14 -2.99
CA HIS A 167 8.91 4.86 -2.89
C HIS A 167 9.25 3.37 -2.93
N GLN A 168 9.64 2.76 -1.81
CA GLN A 168 10.15 1.40 -1.68
C GLN A 168 9.37 0.58 -0.65
N ALA A 169 8.13 1.00 -0.34
CA ALA A 169 7.29 0.33 0.64
C ALA A 169 7.00 -1.14 0.27
N GLN A 170 6.79 -1.97 1.27
CA GLN A 170 6.51 -3.39 1.13
C GLN A 170 5.19 -3.74 1.81
N ILE A 171 4.28 -4.39 1.08
CA ILE A 171 3.00 -4.88 1.64
C ILE A 171 2.84 -6.33 1.23
N TYR A 172 2.72 -7.26 2.21
CA TYR A 172 2.68 -8.68 1.91
C TYR A 172 1.97 -9.53 2.97
N GLY A 173 1.93 -10.85 2.74
CA GLY A 173 1.14 -11.76 3.56
C GLY A 173 -0.36 -11.61 3.27
N ASP A 174 -1.16 -11.61 4.31
CA ASP A 174 -2.61 -11.37 4.29
C ASP A 174 -2.96 -9.94 4.76
N ALA A 175 -2.01 -9.01 4.66
CA ALA A 175 -2.19 -7.64 5.13
C ALA A 175 -3.33 -6.93 4.39
N THR A 176 -4.11 -6.16 5.14
CA THR A 176 -5.19 -5.32 4.60
C THR A 176 -4.91 -3.86 4.88
N VAL A 177 -4.90 -3.06 3.83
CA VAL A 177 -4.60 -1.62 3.86
C VAL A 177 -5.75 -0.87 3.21
N ASN A 178 -6.39 0.00 3.96
CA ASN A 178 -7.51 0.80 3.51
C ASN A 178 -7.38 2.24 4.02
N TYR A 179 -7.52 3.23 3.15
CA TYR A 179 -7.30 4.64 3.46
C TYR A 179 -6.00 4.86 4.25
N ALA A 180 -4.87 4.58 3.60
CA ALA A 180 -3.56 4.73 4.22
C ALA A 180 -2.54 5.41 3.30
N PHE A 181 -1.61 6.12 3.90
CA PHE A 181 -0.43 6.64 3.23
C PHE A 181 0.81 5.89 3.73
N ILE A 182 1.39 5.07 2.86
CA ILE A 182 2.56 4.24 3.17
C ILE A 182 3.71 4.70 2.31
N GLU A 183 4.81 5.10 2.94
CA GLU A 183 5.93 5.69 2.20
C GLU A 183 7.31 5.23 2.68
N HIS A 184 8.33 5.55 1.88
CA HIS A 184 9.72 5.18 2.04
C HIS A 184 9.93 3.66 2.07
N ARG A 185 10.46 3.09 3.13
CA ARG A 185 10.71 1.66 3.32
C ARG A 185 9.82 1.03 4.38
N ALA A 186 8.64 1.61 4.58
CA ALA A 186 7.66 1.08 5.52
C ALA A 186 7.20 -0.31 5.09
N GLU A 187 6.93 -1.18 6.06
CA GLU A 187 6.48 -2.55 5.83
C GLU A 187 5.17 -2.83 6.56
N VAL A 188 4.22 -3.44 5.84
CA VAL A 188 2.94 -3.90 6.40
C VAL A 188 2.74 -5.35 5.98
N PHE A 189 2.69 -6.29 6.93
CA PHE A 189 2.71 -7.70 6.57
C PHE A 189 2.01 -8.62 7.57
N ASP A 190 2.03 -9.94 7.30
CA ASP A 190 1.27 -10.98 7.99
C ASP A 190 -0.24 -10.73 7.85
N PHE A 191 -0.98 -10.56 8.93
CA PHE A 191 -2.42 -10.28 9.00
C PHE A 191 -2.70 -8.86 9.49
N ALA A 192 -1.74 -7.95 9.33
CA ALA A 192 -1.86 -6.57 9.79
C ALA A 192 -3.01 -5.84 9.10
N LEU A 193 -3.70 -4.99 9.85
CA LEU A 193 -4.78 -4.14 9.36
C LEU A 193 -4.44 -2.67 9.56
N LEU A 194 -4.37 -1.93 8.46
CA LEU A 194 -4.46 -0.47 8.48
C LEU A 194 -5.86 -0.07 7.99
N ASP A 195 -6.60 0.63 8.80
CA ASP A 195 -7.99 1.00 8.51
C ASP A 195 -8.22 2.50 8.78
N GLY A 196 -8.02 3.28 7.74
CA GLY A 196 -8.39 4.68 7.70
C GLY A 196 -9.85 4.86 7.23
N ASN A 197 -10.19 6.09 6.89
CA ASN A 197 -11.52 6.45 6.38
C ASN A 197 -11.43 7.70 5.51
N GLU A 198 -12.53 8.15 4.92
CA GLU A 198 -12.58 9.31 4.02
C GLU A 198 -12.10 10.64 4.64
N ILE A 199 -11.99 10.72 5.97
CA ILE A 199 -11.57 11.92 6.70
C ILE A 199 -10.08 11.82 7.07
N ASN A 200 -9.63 10.64 7.51
CA ASN A 200 -8.30 10.42 8.06
C ASN A 200 -7.66 9.16 7.48
N ASP A 201 -6.48 9.32 6.91
CA ASP A 201 -5.62 8.22 6.52
C ASP A 201 -4.79 7.69 7.70
N VAL A 202 -4.43 6.42 7.65
CA VAL A 202 -3.36 5.88 8.51
C VAL A 202 -2.01 6.19 7.85
N TRP A 203 -1.07 6.80 8.58
CA TRP A 203 0.23 7.16 8.01
C TRP A 203 1.36 6.28 8.56
N VAL A 204 2.02 5.54 7.68
CA VAL A 204 3.18 4.67 8.01
C VAL A 204 4.35 5.03 7.11
N CYS A 205 5.45 5.52 7.69
CA CYS A 205 6.55 6.04 6.92
C CYS A 205 7.95 5.65 7.46
N ASP A 206 8.97 6.03 6.70
CA ASP A 206 10.38 5.72 6.94
C ASP A 206 10.67 4.20 6.91
N CYS A 207 11.02 3.61 8.05
CA CYS A 207 11.21 2.17 8.21
C CYS A 207 10.25 1.56 9.23
N ALA A 208 9.10 2.22 9.46
CA ALA A 208 8.10 1.73 10.40
C ALA A 208 7.47 0.42 9.90
N LYS A 209 7.07 -0.42 10.86
CA LYS A 209 6.51 -1.75 10.56
C LYS A 209 5.21 -2.00 11.29
N VAL A 210 4.25 -2.61 10.59
CA VAL A 210 3.01 -3.12 11.17
C VAL A 210 2.86 -4.58 10.78
N TYR A 211 2.81 -5.50 11.74
CA TYR A 211 2.81 -6.93 11.44
C TYR A 211 2.11 -7.79 12.50
N GLY A 212 2.01 -9.10 12.23
CA GLY A 212 1.22 -10.00 13.04
C GLY A 212 -0.28 -9.80 12.80
N HIS A 213 -1.06 -9.71 13.84
CA HIS A 213 -2.48 -9.35 13.82
C HIS A 213 -2.72 -7.90 14.29
N ALA A 214 -1.70 -7.07 14.22
CA ALA A 214 -1.75 -5.69 14.66
C ALA A 214 -2.78 -4.88 13.89
N ARG A 215 -3.43 -3.94 14.56
CA ARG A 215 -4.43 -3.06 13.97
C ARG A 215 -4.11 -1.61 14.24
N VAL A 216 -4.04 -0.81 13.18
CA VAL A 216 -3.88 0.63 13.26
C VAL A 216 -5.10 1.27 12.60
N ILE A 217 -5.88 2.01 13.36
CA ILE A 217 -7.21 2.47 12.96
C ILE A 217 -7.30 3.99 13.16
N ALA A 218 -7.63 4.72 12.10
CA ALA A 218 -7.89 6.15 12.19
C ALA A 218 -9.20 6.45 12.89
N GLY A 219 -9.24 7.54 13.64
CA GLY A 219 -10.47 8.03 14.23
C GLY A 219 -11.39 8.69 13.21
N ARG A 220 -12.58 9.08 13.63
CA ARG A 220 -13.60 9.69 12.76
C ARG A 220 -13.72 11.20 12.92
N GLN A 221 -13.02 11.78 13.88
CA GLN A 221 -12.95 13.23 14.04
C GLN A 221 -11.75 13.77 13.26
N GLU A 222 -11.77 15.04 12.96
CA GLU A 222 -10.66 15.73 12.27
C GLU A 222 -9.36 15.56 13.07
N ASP A 223 -8.23 15.34 12.39
CA ASP A 223 -6.90 15.11 12.95
C ASP A 223 -6.71 13.81 13.81
N GLU A 224 -7.65 12.89 13.81
CA GLU A 224 -7.46 11.58 14.45
C GLU A 224 -6.67 10.60 13.57
N ILE A 225 -5.46 11.01 13.21
CA ILE A 225 -4.56 10.34 12.28
C ILE A 225 -3.48 9.55 13.03
N PRO A 226 -3.54 8.22 13.06
CA PRO A 226 -2.44 7.43 13.60
C PRO A 226 -1.22 7.49 12.69
N THR A 227 -0.08 7.85 13.26
CA THR A 227 1.16 8.06 12.52
C THR A 227 2.30 7.24 13.11
N LEU A 228 2.92 6.39 12.28
CA LEU A 228 4.10 5.60 12.63
C LEU A 228 5.29 6.07 11.81
N ARG A 229 6.40 6.43 12.47
CA ARG A 229 7.58 7.00 11.82
C ARG A 229 8.89 6.37 12.28
N TYR A 230 9.92 6.54 11.47
CA TYR A 230 11.28 6.04 11.69
C TYR A 230 11.31 4.51 11.84
N SER A 231 11.62 3.98 13.00
CA SER A 231 11.67 2.53 13.26
C SER A 231 10.56 2.06 14.19
N ALA A 232 9.46 2.82 14.30
CA ALA A 232 8.32 2.45 15.12
C ALA A 232 7.69 1.14 14.63
N GLN A 233 7.27 0.29 15.57
CA GLN A 233 6.69 -1.01 15.25
C GLN A 233 5.39 -1.22 16.04
N VAL A 234 4.39 -1.75 15.37
CA VAL A 234 3.15 -2.26 15.96
C VAL A 234 3.00 -3.71 15.54
N ALA A 235 2.94 -4.61 16.50
CA ALA A 235 3.09 -6.04 16.27
C ALA A 235 2.08 -6.90 17.05
N GLU A 236 2.08 -8.19 16.76
CA GLU A 236 1.29 -9.20 17.44
C GLU A 236 -0.22 -8.92 17.36
N ASN A 237 -0.91 -8.70 18.50
CA ASN A 237 -2.34 -8.37 18.53
C ASN A 237 -2.60 -6.93 19.02
N ALA A 238 -1.58 -6.08 18.96
CA ALA A 238 -1.68 -4.70 19.43
C ALA A 238 -2.68 -3.89 18.60
N ARG A 239 -3.35 -2.94 19.26
CA ARG A 239 -4.30 -2.04 18.63
C ARG A 239 -3.93 -0.59 18.91
N VAL A 240 -3.79 0.20 17.85
CA VAL A 240 -3.53 1.64 17.89
C VAL A 240 -4.70 2.35 17.22
N GLU A 241 -5.34 3.29 17.90
CA GLU A 241 -6.56 3.95 17.43
C GLU A 241 -6.55 5.46 17.67
N GLY A 242 -7.01 6.22 16.68
CA GLY A 242 -7.16 7.67 16.77
C GLY A 242 -5.84 8.44 16.66
N ASN A 243 -5.77 9.62 17.24
CA ASN A 243 -4.58 10.49 17.19
C ASN A 243 -3.42 9.93 18.02
N CYS A 244 -2.70 8.99 17.44
CA CYS A 244 -1.51 8.35 18.03
C CYS A 244 -0.29 8.60 17.17
N VAL A 245 0.79 9.11 17.73
CA VAL A 245 2.06 9.35 17.03
C VAL A 245 3.16 8.52 17.67
N LEU A 246 3.67 7.53 16.95
CA LEU A 246 4.73 6.61 17.36
C LEU A 246 6.00 6.91 16.56
N LYS A 247 7.11 7.21 17.25
CA LYS A 247 8.37 7.61 16.61
C LYS A 247 9.57 6.83 17.13
N HIS A 248 10.61 6.78 16.29
CA HIS A 248 11.90 6.17 16.60
C HIS A 248 11.77 4.69 17.03
N HIS A 249 12.41 4.27 18.11
CA HIS A 249 12.44 2.88 18.57
C HIS A 249 11.25 2.55 19.50
N VAL A 250 10.04 2.85 19.05
CA VAL A 250 8.82 2.47 19.74
C VAL A 250 8.38 1.08 19.30
N LEU A 251 8.09 0.20 20.24
CA LEU A 251 7.50 -1.10 20.00
C LEU A 251 6.19 -1.23 20.80
N VAL A 252 5.11 -1.50 20.09
CA VAL A 252 3.80 -1.83 20.68
C VAL A 252 3.44 -3.24 20.27
N GLY A 253 3.38 -4.15 21.24
CA GLY A 253 3.12 -5.58 21.02
C GLY A 253 2.13 -6.17 22.01
N GLY A 254 2.07 -7.52 22.05
CA GLY A 254 1.13 -8.24 22.89
C GLY A 254 -0.33 -7.99 22.49
N HIS A 255 -1.16 -7.73 23.45
CA HIS A 255 -2.56 -7.30 23.32
C HIS A 255 -2.75 -5.83 23.74
N ALA A 256 -1.68 -5.03 23.65
CA ALA A 256 -1.71 -3.64 24.08
C ALA A 256 -2.73 -2.82 23.27
N GLN A 257 -3.39 -1.90 23.95
CA GLN A 257 -4.39 -1.01 23.36
C GLN A 257 -4.00 0.45 23.59
N LEU A 258 -3.79 1.18 22.51
CA LEU A 258 -3.52 2.61 22.51
C LEU A 258 -4.71 3.34 21.91
N ARG A 259 -5.26 4.30 22.61
CA ARG A 259 -6.31 5.17 22.13
C ARG A 259 -5.93 6.62 22.31
N GLY A 260 -5.59 7.27 21.20
CA GLY A 260 -5.07 8.62 21.22
C GLY A 260 -6.11 9.70 21.40
N GLY A 261 -5.63 10.79 22.01
CA GLY A 261 -6.43 11.97 22.12
C GLY A 261 -5.70 13.21 22.67
N PRO A 262 -4.55 13.67 22.12
CA PRO A 262 -3.45 13.06 21.36
C PRO A 262 -2.55 12.17 22.24
N LEU A 263 -2.04 11.07 21.65
CA LEU A 263 -1.11 10.17 22.34
C LEU A 263 0.22 10.15 21.55
N GLN A 264 1.34 10.40 22.25
CA GLN A 264 2.65 10.42 21.63
C GLN A 264 3.62 9.48 22.35
N LEU A 265 4.28 8.60 21.58
CA LEU A 265 5.32 7.72 22.04
C LEU A 265 6.61 8.04 21.27
N ASP A 266 7.70 8.25 21.99
CA ASP A 266 8.98 8.65 21.39
C ASP A 266 10.16 8.04 22.13
N GLU A 267 11.21 7.67 21.37
CA GLU A 267 12.46 7.13 21.86
C GLU A 267 12.35 5.92 22.81
N LYS A 268 12.74 4.75 22.37
CA LYS A 268 12.85 3.51 23.16
C LYS A 268 11.69 3.24 24.14
N VAL A 269 10.46 3.36 23.66
CA VAL A 269 9.27 2.98 24.41
C VAL A 269 8.82 1.60 24.00
N VAL A 270 8.65 0.71 24.99
CA VAL A 270 8.18 -0.66 24.76
C VAL A 270 6.87 -0.85 25.51
N ILE A 271 5.81 -1.23 24.80
CA ILE A 271 4.48 -1.50 25.37
C ILE A 271 4.09 -2.92 25.00
N GLN A 272 3.84 -3.76 25.98
CA GLN A 272 3.53 -5.18 25.81
C GLN A 272 2.42 -5.66 26.76
N GLY A 273 2.11 -6.95 26.72
CA GLY A 273 1.09 -7.56 27.58
C GLY A 273 -0.31 -7.10 27.17
N ASN A 274 -1.15 -6.80 28.15
CA ASN A 274 -2.51 -6.28 28.00
C ASN A 274 -2.59 -4.79 28.35
N ALA A 275 -1.47 -4.06 28.23
CA ALA A 275 -1.39 -2.66 28.64
C ALA A 275 -2.43 -1.79 27.90
N ARG A 276 -3.03 -0.84 28.61
CA ARG A 276 -4.01 0.09 28.05
C ARG A 276 -3.60 1.53 28.29
N ILE A 277 -3.50 2.32 27.22
CA ILE A 277 -3.11 3.72 27.29
C ILE A 277 -4.14 4.57 26.54
N GLU A 278 -4.70 5.57 27.21
CA GLU A 278 -5.75 6.41 26.64
C GLU A 278 -5.58 7.90 26.96
N GLY A 279 -6.02 8.73 26.04
CA GLY A 279 -6.13 10.18 26.20
C GLY A 279 -4.89 10.96 25.80
N ASN A 280 -4.71 12.14 26.34
CA ASN A 280 -3.57 13.01 26.08
C ASN A 280 -2.35 12.57 26.89
N VAL A 281 -1.55 11.69 26.32
CA VAL A 281 -0.39 11.05 27.00
C VAL A 281 0.86 11.21 26.18
N LEU A 282 1.94 11.69 26.80
CA LEU A 282 3.29 11.69 26.23
C LEU A 282 4.19 10.73 27.02
N ILE A 283 4.73 9.74 26.31
CA ILE A 283 5.68 8.76 26.86
C ILE A 283 6.98 8.82 26.06
N ALA A 284 8.10 9.04 26.75
CA ALA A 284 9.39 9.17 26.07
C ALA A 284 10.58 8.72 26.95
N HIS A 285 11.71 8.37 26.30
CA HIS A 285 12.99 8.11 26.94
C HIS A 285 13.03 6.86 27.85
N GLU A 286 13.11 5.68 27.25
CA GLU A 286 13.33 4.40 27.93
C GLU A 286 12.22 4.00 28.92
N VAL A 287 10.97 4.04 28.46
CA VAL A 287 9.81 3.58 29.25
C VAL A 287 9.37 2.20 28.79
N GLU A 288 9.22 1.28 29.72
CA GLU A 288 8.64 -0.05 29.50
C GLU A 288 7.27 -0.13 30.22
N ILE A 289 6.24 -0.57 29.49
CA ILE A 289 4.89 -0.75 30.02
C ILE A 289 4.46 -2.17 29.67
N ALA A 290 4.10 -2.94 30.69
CA ALA A 290 3.81 -4.36 30.51
C ALA A 290 2.63 -4.85 31.36
N ASP A 291 2.31 -6.13 31.20
CA ASP A 291 1.26 -6.85 31.92
C ASP A 291 -0.12 -6.23 31.71
N ASN A 292 -0.83 -5.86 32.79
CA ASN A 292 -2.16 -5.24 32.75
C ASN A 292 -2.12 -3.75 33.12
N ALA A 293 -0.97 -3.09 32.96
CA ALA A 293 -0.82 -1.68 33.31
C ALA A 293 -1.81 -0.78 32.54
N VAL A 294 -2.41 0.16 33.26
CA VAL A 294 -3.40 1.09 32.72
C VAL A 294 -2.93 2.52 32.90
N ILE A 295 -2.88 3.29 31.84
CA ILE A 295 -2.49 4.70 31.84
C ILE A 295 -3.59 5.48 31.13
N ILE A 296 -4.33 6.29 31.90
CA ILE A 296 -5.45 7.06 31.33
C ILE A 296 -5.34 8.52 31.80
N ALA A 297 -5.15 9.43 30.84
CA ALA A 297 -5.28 10.86 31.10
C ALA A 297 -6.76 11.26 31.15
N ALA A 298 -7.15 12.06 32.14
CA ALA A 298 -8.48 12.64 32.16
C ALA A 298 -8.70 13.60 30.99
N GLU A 299 -9.95 13.84 30.58
CA GLU A 299 -10.29 14.60 29.35
C GLU A 299 -9.64 15.99 29.27
N SER A 300 -9.40 16.66 30.39
CA SER A 300 -8.80 18.00 30.48
C SER A 300 -7.31 18.00 30.81
N ASP A 301 -6.74 16.83 31.12
CA ASP A 301 -5.39 16.72 31.63
C ASP A 301 -4.43 16.14 30.58
N SER A 302 -3.15 16.47 30.72
CA SER A 302 -2.06 15.79 29.99
C SER A 302 -1.23 14.98 30.96
N LEU A 303 -0.87 13.75 30.55
CA LEU A 303 -0.04 12.86 31.33
C LEU A 303 1.34 12.71 30.69
N LEU A 304 2.39 12.87 31.48
CA LEU A 304 3.77 12.78 31.03
C LEU A 304 4.52 11.68 31.77
N LEU A 305 5.06 10.71 31.02
CA LEU A 305 6.00 9.71 31.53
C LEU A 305 7.35 9.85 30.80
N ARG A 306 8.41 10.08 31.55
CA ARG A 306 9.76 10.22 31.01
C ARG A 306 10.83 9.53 31.88
N GLY A 307 11.94 9.17 31.24
CA GLY A 307 13.11 8.59 31.86
C GLY A 307 13.02 7.09 32.02
N PRO A 308 14.05 6.40 32.45
CA PRO A 308 14.05 4.97 32.61
C PRO A 308 13.01 4.54 33.65
N LYS A 309 11.87 4.07 33.18
CA LYS A 309 10.71 3.67 34.01
C LYS A 309 10.14 2.35 33.53
N VAL A 310 9.74 1.52 34.47
CA VAL A 310 8.99 0.30 34.24
C VAL A 310 7.65 0.41 34.94
N VAL A 311 6.57 0.27 34.16
CA VAL A 311 5.18 0.25 34.64
C VAL A 311 4.61 -1.13 34.32
N ASN A 312 4.39 -1.96 35.31
CA ASN A 312 3.98 -3.36 35.12
C ASN A 312 2.94 -3.82 36.13
N GLY A 313 2.54 -5.08 36.06
CA GLY A 313 1.48 -5.63 36.91
C GLY A 313 0.15 -4.95 36.62
N ASP A 314 -0.58 -4.65 37.69
CA ASP A 314 -1.89 -3.99 37.66
C ASP A 314 -1.80 -2.49 38.01
N GLN A 315 -0.67 -1.86 37.72
CA GLN A 315 -0.49 -0.43 38.01
C GLN A 315 -1.48 0.43 37.22
N HIS A 316 -2.06 1.42 37.89
CA HIS A 316 -3.00 2.35 37.30
C HIS A 316 -2.52 3.80 37.49
N ILE A 317 -2.17 4.46 36.38
CA ILE A 317 -1.63 5.82 36.38
C ILE A 317 -2.66 6.76 35.72
N THR A 318 -3.16 7.74 36.49
CA THR A 318 -4.13 8.74 36.00
C THR A 318 -3.59 10.17 36.05
N ARG A 319 -2.40 10.37 36.63
CA ARG A 319 -1.73 11.68 36.70
C ARG A 319 -0.23 11.51 36.50
N THR A 320 0.42 12.58 36.03
CA THR A 320 1.88 12.59 35.90
C THR A 320 2.55 12.28 37.23
N PRO A 321 3.37 11.20 37.33
CA PRO A 321 4.05 10.87 38.57
C PRO A 321 5.06 11.95 38.95
N LEU A 322 5.10 12.31 40.23
CA LEU A 322 6.15 13.19 40.75
C LEU A 322 7.52 12.51 40.63
N VAL A 323 8.58 13.31 40.44
CA VAL A 323 9.94 12.81 40.35
C VAL A 323 10.29 12.04 41.61
N GLY A 324 10.57 10.73 41.50
CA GLY A 324 10.93 9.85 42.63
C GLY A 324 9.77 8.99 43.22
N SER A 325 8.58 8.97 42.59
CA SER A 325 7.41 8.23 43.08
C SER A 325 7.09 6.91 42.37
N LEU A 326 8.02 6.40 41.52
CA LEU A 326 7.93 5.09 40.85
C LEU A 326 9.19 4.28 41.07
#